data_c3be56bc90f96428c2e310c3c5e2e174
#
_entry.id   c3be56bc90f96428c2e310c3c5e2e174
#
_cell.length_a   1.000
_cell.length_b   1.000
_cell.length_c   1.000
_cell.angle_alpha   90.00
_cell.angle_beta   90.00
_cell.angle_gamma   90.00
#
_symmetry.space_group_name_H-M   'P 1'
#
loop_
_entity.id
_entity.type
_entity.pdbx_description
1 polymer ?
#
loop_
_entity_poly.entity_id
_entity_poly.type
_entity_poly.pdbx_seq_one_letter_code
_entity_poly.pdbx_strand_id
1 'polypeptide(L)'
;MKTYEELMYELEERKAMSILQRRKMGIRMRKMMKNPAVQAKIARAKKKIAPDSKILQRANKAAKQIIIKKFAGLQPNEYANLSLMQRQVIDNKIVSKKSGAIKKIAKKLIVKLKKAELERLKKAREIGNQ
;
A
#
# COMPACT_ATOMS: atom_id res chain seq x y z
N MET A 1 -4.50 -25.28 -17.10
CA MET A 1 -3.72 -24.97 -15.88
C MET A 1 -2.27 -24.73 -16.26
N LYS A 2 -1.68 -23.63 -15.87
CA LYS A 2 -0.27 -23.34 -16.18
C LYS A 2 0.65 -24.19 -15.30
N THR A 3 1.75 -24.66 -15.86
CA THR A 3 2.77 -25.37 -15.10
C THR A 3 3.54 -24.40 -14.20
N TYR A 4 4.23 -24.91 -13.21
CA TYR A 4 5.09 -24.11 -12.34
C TYR A 4 6.16 -23.34 -13.13
N GLU A 5 6.72 -23.98 -14.15
CA GLU A 5 7.73 -23.35 -15.01
C GLU A 5 7.15 -22.18 -15.82
N GLU A 6 5.95 -22.33 -16.36
CA GLU A 6 5.24 -21.26 -17.07
C GLU A 6 4.94 -20.06 -16.15
N LEU A 7 4.49 -20.34 -14.92
CA LEU A 7 4.24 -19.30 -13.93
C LEU A 7 5.53 -18.56 -13.53
N MET A 8 6.63 -19.30 -13.35
CA MET A 8 7.93 -18.70 -13.03
C MET A 8 8.46 -17.87 -14.18
N TYR A 9 8.29 -18.33 -15.42
CA TYR A 9 8.67 -17.59 -16.62
C TYR A 9 7.88 -16.27 -16.74
N GLU A 10 6.56 -16.30 -16.53
CA GLU A 10 5.73 -15.10 -16.52
C GLU A 10 6.14 -14.12 -15.40
N LEU A 11 6.48 -14.62 -14.22
CA LEU A 11 6.96 -13.81 -13.11
C LEU A 11 8.30 -13.16 -13.41
N GLU A 12 9.21 -13.88 -14.07
CA GLU A 12 10.49 -13.35 -14.50
C GLU A 12 10.33 -12.29 -15.59
N GLU A 13 9.45 -12.52 -16.58
CA GLU A 13 9.12 -11.53 -17.60
C GLU A 13 8.55 -10.23 -16.97
N ARG A 14 7.66 -10.36 -15.98
CA ARG A 14 7.10 -9.19 -15.27
C ARG A 14 8.15 -8.42 -14.46
N LYS A 15 9.17 -9.10 -13.97
CA LYS A 15 10.27 -8.47 -13.21
C LYS A 15 11.30 -7.79 -14.10
N ALA A 16 11.38 -8.18 -15.34
CA ALA A 16 12.44 -7.76 -16.28
C ALA A 16 12.06 -6.55 -17.12
N MET A 17 11.48 -5.50 -16.50
CA MET A 17 11.40 -4.21 -17.18
C MET A 17 12.79 -3.64 -17.38
N SER A 18 13.20 -3.45 -18.65
CA SER A 18 14.48 -2.83 -18.97
C SER A 18 14.54 -1.39 -18.44
N ILE A 19 15.74 -0.88 -18.21
CA ILE A 19 15.98 0.51 -17.79
C ILE A 19 15.31 1.49 -18.77
N LEU A 20 15.37 1.15 -20.07
CA LEU A 20 14.76 1.95 -21.13
C LEU A 20 13.24 2.02 -20.99
N GLN A 21 12.57 0.90 -20.70
CA GLN A 21 11.13 0.83 -20.47
C GLN A 21 10.73 1.63 -19.22
N ARG A 22 11.50 1.56 -18.15
CA ARG A 22 11.27 2.34 -16.92
C ARG A 22 11.36 3.84 -17.20
N ARG A 23 12.34 4.27 -17.97
CA ARG A 23 12.48 5.68 -18.38
C ARG A 23 11.29 6.14 -19.22
N LYS A 24 10.86 5.33 -20.18
CA LYS A 24 9.68 5.64 -21.01
C LYS A 24 8.41 5.75 -20.16
N MET A 25 8.21 4.83 -19.21
CA MET A 25 7.08 4.90 -18.28
C MET A 25 7.15 6.15 -17.41
N GLY A 26 8.32 6.49 -16.89
CA GLY A 26 8.53 7.70 -16.10
C GLY A 26 8.18 8.98 -16.87
N ILE A 27 8.57 9.05 -18.14
CA ILE A 27 8.24 10.17 -19.03
C ILE A 27 6.72 10.25 -19.27
N ARG A 28 6.07 9.11 -19.56
CA ARG A 28 4.61 9.03 -19.74
C ARG A 28 3.85 9.48 -18.49
N MET A 29 4.28 9.01 -17.31
CA MET A 29 3.66 9.39 -16.05
C MET A 29 3.79 10.88 -15.78
N ARG A 30 4.96 11.47 -16.02
CA ARG A 30 5.16 12.92 -15.88
C ARG A 30 4.27 13.72 -16.84
N LYS A 31 4.14 13.28 -18.08
CA LYS A 31 3.24 13.92 -19.05
C LYS A 31 1.77 13.80 -18.64
N MET A 32 1.34 12.61 -18.15
CA MET A 32 0.00 12.42 -17.63
C MET A 32 -0.29 13.33 -16.44
N MET A 33 0.66 13.45 -15.51
CA MET A 33 0.50 14.29 -14.32
C MET A 33 0.42 15.77 -14.62
N LYS A 34 0.98 16.21 -15.77
CA LYS A 34 0.86 17.60 -16.25
C LYS A 34 -0.48 17.88 -16.96
N ASN A 35 -1.23 16.86 -17.33
CA ASN A 35 -2.50 17.02 -18.01
C ASN A 35 -3.54 17.62 -17.03
N PRO A 36 -4.19 18.77 -17.39
CA PRO A 36 -5.20 19.39 -16.51
C PRO A 36 -6.38 18.47 -16.17
N ALA A 37 -6.82 17.63 -17.09
CA ALA A 37 -7.91 16.68 -16.84
C ALA A 37 -7.53 15.64 -15.78
N VAL A 38 -6.32 15.12 -15.82
CA VAL A 38 -5.79 14.17 -14.82
C VAL A 38 -5.63 14.86 -13.45
N GLN A 39 -5.10 16.08 -13.42
CA GLN A 39 -4.99 16.87 -12.19
C GLN A 39 -6.36 17.14 -11.57
N ALA A 40 -7.38 17.45 -12.38
CA ALA A 40 -8.75 17.65 -11.91
C ALA A 40 -9.33 16.36 -11.30
N LYS A 41 -9.09 15.20 -11.91
CA LYS A 41 -9.51 13.90 -11.36
C LYS A 41 -8.84 13.60 -10.02
N ILE A 42 -7.54 13.86 -9.91
CA ILE A 42 -6.78 13.68 -8.66
C ILE A 42 -7.32 14.61 -7.57
N ALA A 43 -7.55 15.87 -7.90
CA ALA A 43 -8.12 16.84 -6.96
C ALA A 43 -9.50 16.43 -6.45
N ARG A 44 -10.37 15.93 -7.34
CA ARG A 44 -11.70 15.40 -6.97
C ARG A 44 -11.57 14.16 -6.07
N ALA A 45 -10.65 13.25 -6.39
CA ALA A 45 -10.40 12.05 -5.60
C ALA A 45 -9.92 12.39 -4.18
N LYS A 46 -9.06 13.40 -4.04
CA LYS A 46 -8.59 13.89 -2.74
C LYS A 46 -9.70 14.46 -1.85
N LYS A 47 -10.77 14.97 -2.46
CA LYS A 47 -11.93 15.52 -1.72
C LYS A 47 -12.94 14.47 -1.28
N LYS A 48 -12.81 13.23 -1.73
CA LYS A 48 -13.69 12.13 -1.34
C LYS A 48 -13.17 11.43 -0.09
N ILE A 49 -14.11 10.99 0.74
CA ILE A 49 -13.80 10.12 1.88
C ILE A 49 -13.39 8.75 1.36
N ALA A 50 -12.31 8.19 1.90
CA ALA A 50 -11.90 6.84 1.58
C ALA A 50 -12.99 5.85 2.03
N PRO A 51 -13.38 4.86 1.19
CA PRO A 51 -14.36 3.86 1.60
C PRO A 51 -13.85 2.99 2.75
N ASP A 52 -14.78 2.44 3.53
CA ASP A 52 -14.46 1.62 4.71
C ASP A 52 -13.54 0.45 4.37
N SER A 53 -13.69 -0.14 3.18
CA SER A 53 -12.81 -1.22 2.72
C SER A 53 -11.34 -0.79 2.62
N LYS A 54 -11.07 0.41 2.13
CA LYS A 54 -9.69 0.97 2.07
C LYS A 54 -9.15 1.29 3.46
N ILE A 55 -9.97 1.81 4.34
CA ILE A 55 -9.59 2.09 5.74
C ILE A 55 -9.26 0.78 6.44
N LEU A 56 -10.05 -0.27 6.25
CA LEU A 56 -9.80 -1.60 6.78
C LEU A 56 -8.46 -2.18 6.27
N GLN A 57 -8.18 -2.07 4.98
CA GLN A 57 -6.91 -2.51 4.40
C GLN A 57 -5.72 -1.76 5.01
N ARG A 58 -5.83 -0.45 5.16
CA ARG A 58 -4.79 0.37 5.80
C ARG A 58 -4.58 -0.02 7.26
N ALA A 59 -5.66 -0.27 7.99
CA ALA A 59 -5.60 -0.70 9.38
C ALA A 59 -4.95 -2.07 9.51
N ASN A 60 -5.30 -3.03 8.68
CA ASN A 60 -4.69 -4.37 8.67
C ASN A 60 -3.20 -4.31 8.31
N LYS A 61 -2.83 -3.51 7.34
CA LYS A 61 -1.42 -3.31 6.95
C LYS A 61 -0.61 -2.70 8.09
N ALA A 62 -1.13 -1.66 8.73
CA ALA A 62 -0.47 -1.00 9.85
C ALA A 62 -0.36 -1.94 11.07
N ALA A 63 -1.41 -2.71 11.37
CA ALA A 63 -1.39 -3.71 12.45
C ALA A 63 -0.35 -4.79 12.19
N LYS A 64 -0.27 -5.29 10.97
CA LYS A 64 0.75 -6.26 10.54
C LYS A 64 2.16 -5.70 10.74
N GLN A 65 2.40 -4.47 10.33
CA GLN A 65 3.70 -3.80 10.51
C GLN A 65 4.07 -3.66 11.99
N ILE A 66 3.13 -3.32 12.85
CA ILE A 66 3.34 -3.21 14.30
C ILE A 66 3.76 -4.57 14.89
N ILE A 67 3.06 -5.64 14.51
CA ILE A 67 3.37 -6.99 14.98
C ILE A 67 4.73 -7.47 14.48
N ILE A 68 5.06 -7.23 13.22
CA ILE A 68 6.36 -7.58 12.65
C ILE A 68 7.48 -6.82 13.37
N LYS A 69 7.30 -5.54 13.62
CA LYS A 69 8.26 -4.73 14.39
C LYS A 69 8.46 -5.28 15.79
N LYS A 70 7.38 -5.67 16.46
CA LYS A 70 7.41 -6.16 17.83
C LYS A 70 8.11 -7.53 17.97
N PHE A 71 7.83 -8.46 17.07
CA PHE A 71 8.29 -9.84 17.16
C PHE A 71 9.51 -10.16 16.30
N ALA A 72 9.69 -9.50 15.18
CA ALA A 72 10.82 -9.68 14.29
C ALA A 72 11.87 -8.55 14.38
N GLY A 73 11.54 -7.44 15.03
CA GLY A 73 12.43 -6.29 15.16
C GLY A 73 12.69 -5.53 13.85
N LEU A 74 11.86 -5.73 12.83
CA LEU A 74 12.02 -5.11 11.52
C LEU A 74 11.17 -3.86 11.39
N GLN A 75 11.78 -2.77 10.96
CA GLN A 75 11.06 -1.57 10.56
C GLN A 75 10.31 -1.79 9.24
N PRO A 76 9.24 -1.02 8.93
CA PRO A 76 8.50 -1.21 7.68
C PRO A 76 9.36 -1.11 6.41
N ASN A 77 10.34 -0.21 6.38
CA ASN A 77 11.27 -0.10 5.25
C ASN A 77 12.19 -1.32 5.11
N GLU A 78 12.67 -1.88 6.22
CA GLU A 78 13.48 -3.10 6.23
C GLU A 78 12.69 -4.30 5.72
N TYR A 79 11.44 -4.45 6.17
CA TYR A 79 10.55 -5.50 5.68
C TYR A 79 10.29 -5.37 4.16
N ALA A 80 10.06 -4.16 3.66
CA ALA A 80 9.83 -3.91 2.25
C ALA A 80 11.06 -4.25 1.37
N ASN A 81 12.26 -4.14 1.92
CA ASN A 81 13.51 -4.46 1.21
C ASN A 81 13.87 -5.95 1.23
N LEU A 82 13.16 -6.76 2.01
CA LEU A 82 13.38 -8.20 2.03
C LEU A 82 12.93 -8.86 0.71
N SER A 83 13.55 -10.00 0.39
CA SER A 83 13.10 -10.83 -0.73
C SER A 83 11.71 -11.41 -0.46
N LEU A 84 11.00 -11.81 -1.52
CA LEU A 84 9.67 -12.40 -1.39
C LEU A 84 9.68 -13.64 -0.48
N MET A 85 10.70 -14.50 -0.60
CA MET A 85 10.84 -15.69 0.23
C MET A 85 11.03 -15.34 1.71
N GLN A 86 11.86 -14.34 2.02
CA GLN A 86 12.07 -13.87 3.38
C GLN A 86 10.79 -13.30 3.99
N ARG A 87 10.03 -12.52 3.22
CA ARG A 87 8.72 -12.00 3.66
C ARG A 87 7.74 -13.13 3.94
N GLN A 88 7.67 -14.15 3.08
CA GLN A 88 6.80 -15.31 3.29
C GLN A 88 7.17 -16.09 4.55
N VAL A 89 8.44 -16.26 4.84
CA VAL A 89 8.90 -16.92 6.07
C VAL A 89 8.43 -16.14 7.31
N ILE A 90 8.59 -14.82 7.31
CA ILE A 90 8.13 -13.96 8.41
C ILE A 90 6.60 -14.00 8.52
N ASP A 91 5.88 -13.92 7.42
CA ASP A 91 4.43 -13.97 7.39
C ASP A 91 3.91 -15.30 7.95
N ASN A 92 4.52 -16.42 7.57
CA ASN A 92 4.11 -17.74 8.07
C ASN A 92 4.44 -17.93 9.56
N LYS A 93 5.59 -17.43 10.03
CA LYS A 93 6.00 -17.59 11.43
C LYS A 93 5.27 -16.64 12.38
N ILE A 94 5.05 -15.41 11.99
CA ILE A 94 4.55 -14.36 12.87
C ILE A 94 3.10 -14.02 12.58
N VAL A 95 2.77 -13.68 11.35
CA VAL A 95 1.44 -13.18 10.98
C VAL A 95 0.37 -14.25 11.18
N SER A 96 0.63 -15.49 10.78
CA SER A 96 -0.31 -16.60 10.95
C SER A 96 -0.59 -16.91 12.43
N LYS A 97 0.43 -16.89 13.26
CA LYS A 97 0.32 -17.17 14.70
C LYS A 97 -0.32 -16.03 15.49
N LYS A 98 -0.17 -14.79 15.02
CA LYS A 98 -0.63 -13.58 15.71
C LYS A 98 -1.81 -12.91 15.04
N SER A 99 -2.55 -13.64 14.20
CA SER A 99 -3.72 -13.10 13.46
C SER A 99 -4.77 -12.47 14.39
N GLY A 100 -5.03 -13.06 15.54
CA GLY A 100 -5.96 -12.50 16.54
C GLY A 100 -5.49 -11.16 17.10
N ALA A 101 -4.21 -11.02 17.42
CA ALA A 101 -3.62 -9.77 17.88
C ALA A 101 -3.64 -8.70 16.78
N ILE A 102 -3.37 -9.07 15.54
CA ILE A 102 -3.45 -8.17 14.38
C ILE A 102 -4.87 -7.64 14.22
N LYS A 103 -5.89 -8.49 14.31
CA LYS A 103 -7.31 -8.07 14.23
C LYS A 103 -7.68 -7.09 15.34
N LYS A 104 -7.25 -7.31 16.57
CA LYS A 104 -7.50 -6.41 17.71
C LYS A 104 -6.84 -5.04 17.49
N ILE A 105 -5.61 -5.00 17.05
CA ILE A 105 -4.87 -3.76 16.75
C ILE A 105 -5.55 -3.05 15.58
N ALA A 106 -5.93 -3.76 14.52
CA ALA A 106 -6.61 -3.21 13.36
C ALA A 106 -7.94 -2.53 13.76
N LYS A 107 -8.75 -3.13 14.63
CA LYS A 107 -9.98 -2.53 15.14
C LYS A 107 -9.74 -1.18 15.83
N LYS A 108 -8.72 -1.09 16.65
CA LYS A 108 -8.32 0.17 17.31
C LYS A 108 -7.85 1.21 16.29
N LEU A 109 -7.07 0.78 15.30
CA LEU A 109 -6.54 1.66 14.26
C LEU A 109 -7.62 2.18 13.31
N ILE A 110 -8.69 1.41 13.05
CA ILE A 110 -9.81 1.85 12.22
C ILE A 110 -10.40 3.15 12.76
N VAL A 111 -10.62 3.24 14.05
CA VAL A 111 -11.18 4.46 14.69
C VAL A 111 -10.24 5.65 14.47
N LYS A 112 -8.95 5.46 14.69
CA LYS A 112 -7.94 6.51 14.49
C LYS A 112 -7.84 6.94 13.03
N LEU A 113 -7.85 5.98 12.10
CA LEU A 113 -7.76 6.24 10.67
C LEU A 113 -9.00 6.96 10.14
N LYS A 114 -10.20 6.63 10.63
CA LYS A 114 -11.44 7.36 10.29
C LYS A 114 -11.35 8.82 10.72
N LYS A 115 -10.90 9.08 11.94
CA LYS A 115 -10.69 10.45 12.42
C LYS A 115 -9.66 11.21 11.59
N ALA A 116 -8.53 10.57 11.29
CA ALA A 116 -7.49 11.16 10.45
C ALA A 116 -8.00 11.48 9.04
N GLU A 117 -8.81 10.60 8.47
CA GLU A 117 -9.42 10.80 7.15
C GLU A 117 -10.40 11.99 7.15
N LEU A 118 -11.22 12.14 8.19
CA LEU A 118 -12.10 13.28 8.34
C LEU A 118 -11.32 14.59 8.48
N GLU A 119 -10.24 14.60 9.24
CA GLU A 119 -9.36 15.77 9.37
C GLU A 119 -8.69 16.11 8.05
N ARG A 120 -8.19 15.10 7.33
CA ARG A 120 -7.61 15.28 6.00
C ARG A 120 -8.62 15.93 5.05
N LEU A 121 -9.86 15.45 5.06
CA LEU A 121 -10.93 15.95 4.22
C LEU A 121 -11.26 17.42 4.55
N LYS A 122 -11.32 17.77 5.83
CA LYS A 122 -11.52 19.16 6.27
C LYS A 122 -10.42 20.08 5.76
N LYS A 123 -9.16 19.67 5.91
CA LYS A 123 -7.99 20.42 5.39
C LYS A 123 -8.04 20.60 3.88
N ALA A 124 -8.38 19.54 3.14
CA ALA A 124 -8.51 19.60 1.69
C ALA A 124 -9.62 20.56 1.24
N ARG A 125 -10.75 20.61 1.96
CA ARG A 125 -11.84 21.55 1.68
C ARG A 125 -11.46 22.98 2.00
N GLU A 126 -10.75 23.23 3.10
CA GLU A 126 -10.24 24.56 3.48
C GLU A 126 -9.27 25.11 2.43
N ILE A 127 -8.33 24.29 1.95
CA ILE A 127 -7.40 24.67 0.89
C ILE A 127 -8.14 24.96 -0.42
N GLY A 128 -9.20 24.21 -0.73
CA GLY A 128 -10.01 24.42 -1.93
C GLY A 128 -10.87 25.71 -1.91
N ASN A 129 -11.08 26.30 -0.73
CA ASN A 129 -11.87 27.53 -0.55
C ASN A 129 -11.02 28.81 -0.49
N GLN A 130 -9.71 28.67 -0.59
CA GLN A 130 -8.79 29.82 -0.62
C GLN A 130 -8.55 30.34 -2.05
#